data_e1f6676288f9a5d8fa4b645468977fc2
#
_entry.id   e1f6676288f9a5d8fa4b645468977fc2
#
_cell.length_a   1.000
_cell.length_b   1.000
_cell.length_c   1.000
_cell.angle_alpha   90.00
_cell.angle_beta   90.00
_cell.angle_gamma   90.00
#
_symmetry.space_group_name_H-M   'P 1'
#
loop_
_entity.id
_entity.type
_entity.pdbx_description
1 polymer ?
#
loop_
_entity_poly.entity_id
_entity_poly.type
_entity_poly.pdbx_seq_one_letter_code
_entity_poly.pdbx_strand_id
1 'polypeptide(L)'
;MHRLLARLSQADLRELAEETAALDTELAQTVEVYLDRGGHVQKTAAELGIHRQTLYYRLGKAERLTHRDLSDGDDRLAVHLGLKAARLRTHEPPSGPAATRP
;
A
#
# COMPACT_ATOMS: atom_id res chain seq x y z
N MET A 1 8.72 -6.43 12.91
CA MET A 1 7.67 -7.10 12.15
C MET A 1 6.76 -7.94 13.05
N HIS A 2 7.36 -8.79 13.82
CA HIS A 2 6.64 -9.62 14.74
C HIS A 2 5.74 -8.84 15.69
N ARG A 3 6.25 -7.76 16.21
CA ARG A 3 5.50 -6.89 17.11
C ARG A 3 4.34 -6.22 16.42
N LEU A 4 4.55 -5.80 15.19
CA LEU A 4 3.50 -5.14 14.42
C LEU A 4 2.32 -6.08 14.23
N LEU A 5 2.60 -7.30 13.81
CA LEU A 5 1.54 -8.27 13.58
C LEU A 5 0.78 -8.62 14.87
N ALA A 6 1.51 -8.75 15.97
CA ALA A 6 0.89 -9.13 17.23
C ALA A 6 -0.03 -8.06 17.79
N ARG A 7 0.18 -6.81 17.37
CA ARG A 7 -0.58 -5.69 17.92
C ARG A 7 -1.63 -5.11 16.99
N LEU A 8 -1.70 -5.64 15.78
CA LEU A 8 -2.64 -5.06 14.81
C LEU A 8 -4.07 -5.32 15.21
N SER A 9 -4.86 -4.28 15.14
CA SER A 9 -6.31 -4.33 15.35
C SER A 9 -6.97 -3.75 14.12
N GLN A 10 -8.30 -3.76 14.09
CA GLN A 10 -9.02 -3.13 13.01
C GLN A 10 -8.76 -1.63 12.95
N ALA A 11 -8.62 -1.01 14.12
CA ALA A 11 -8.31 0.41 14.15
C ALA A 11 -6.93 0.68 13.57
N ASP A 12 -5.96 -0.20 13.87
CA ASP A 12 -4.62 -0.05 13.33
C ASP A 12 -4.62 -0.22 11.81
N LEU A 13 -5.37 -1.18 11.30
CA LEU A 13 -5.45 -1.37 9.86
C LEU A 13 -6.08 -0.18 9.16
N ARG A 14 -7.12 0.40 9.79
CA ARG A 14 -7.75 1.58 9.25
C ARG A 14 -6.78 2.75 9.21
N GLU A 15 -6.00 2.92 10.27
CA GLU A 15 -5.03 3.98 10.33
C GLU A 15 -3.96 3.81 9.24
N LEU A 16 -3.49 2.58 9.03
CA LEU A 16 -2.52 2.31 7.98
C LEU A 16 -3.12 2.59 6.60
N ALA A 17 -4.38 2.22 6.41
CA ALA A 17 -5.05 2.51 5.15
C ALA A 17 -5.14 4.02 4.91
N GLU A 18 -5.38 4.79 5.96
CA GLU A 18 -5.46 6.24 5.84
C GLU A 18 -4.10 6.86 5.52
N GLU A 19 -3.03 6.30 6.06
CA GLU A 19 -1.69 6.77 5.71
C GLU A 19 -1.44 6.62 4.21
N THR A 20 -1.88 5.52 3.63
CA THR A 20 -1.67 5.29 2.21
C THR A 20 -2.61 6.10 1.33
N ALA A 21 -3.63 6.72 1.92
CA ALA A 21 -4.54 7.59 1.17
C ALA A 21 -3.83 8.83 0.63
N ALA A 22 -2.64 9.15 1.15
CA ALA A 22 -1.84 10.24 0.60
C ALA A 22 -1.30 9.91 -0.79
N LEU A 23 -1.32 8.63 -1.17
CA LEU A 23 -0.84 8.21 -2.49
C LEU A 23 -1.98 8.25 -3.49
N ASP A 24 -1.71 8.86 -4.67
CA ASP A 24 -2.71 8.79 -5.73
C ASP A 24 -2.74 7.36 -6.29
N THR A 25 -3.68 7.11 -7.19
CA THR A 25 -3.89 5.76 -7.73
C THR A 25 -2.63 5.20 -8.37
N GLU A 26 -1.90 6.03 -9.13
CA GLU A 26 -0.71 5.58 -9.81
C GLU A 26 0.40 5.22 -8.82
N LEU A 27 0.62 6.06 -7.83
CA LEU A 27 1.63 5.78 -6.81
C LEU A 27 1.26 4.56 -5.98
N ALA A 28 -0.01 4.46 -5.60
CA ALA A 28 -0.47 3.31 -4.81
C ALA A 28 -0.26 2.01 -5.58
N GLN A 29 -0.61 2.01 -6.86
CA GLN A 29 -0.42 0.83 -7.69
C GLN A 29 1.06 0.47 -7.81
N THR A 30 1.90 1.48 -8.04
CA THR A 30 3.34 1.27 -8.17
C THR A 30 3.92 0.64 -6.92
N VAL A 31 3.58 1.20 -5.76
CA VAL A 31 4.10 0.69 -4.50
C VAL A 31 3.59 -0.70 -4.21
N GLU A 32 2.31 -0.94 -4.48
CA GLU A 32 1.73 -2.25 -4.21
C GLU A 32 2.38 -3.34 -5.06
N VAL A 33 2.59 -3.08 -6.35
CA VAL A 33 3.25 -4.05 -7.21
C VAL A 33 4.68 -4.29 -6.72
N TYR A 34 5.37 -3.22 -6.34
CA TYR A 34 6.73 -3.33 -5.82
C TYR A 34 6.78 -4.23 -4.59
N LEU A 35 5.87 -4.03 -3.66
CA LEU A 35 5.84 -4.83 -2.44
C LEU A 35 5.35 -6.26 -2.71
N ASP A 36 4.41 -6.42 -3.62
CA ASP A 36 3.95 -7.75 -4.02
C ASP A 36 5.09 -8.56 -4.67
N ARG A 37 6.04 -7.89 -5.30
CA ARG A 37 7.21 -8.54 -5.90
C ARG A 37 8.39 -8.59 -4.94
N GLY A 38 8.14 -8.43 -3.65
CA GLY A 38 9.18 -8.52 -2.64
C GLY A 38 10.24 -7.44 -2.72
N GLY A 39 9.91 -6.30 -3.31
CA GLY A 39 10.87 -5.22 -3.48
C GLY A 39 11.84 -5.43 -4.64
N HIS A 40 11.47 -6.27 -5.59
CA HIS A 40 12.34 -6.58 -6.73
C HIS A 40 12.16 -5.54 -7.82
N VAL A 41 13.16 -4.67 -7.99
CA VAL A 41 13.05 -3.52 -8.86
C VAL A 41 12.83 -3.90 -10.33
N GLN A 42 13.61 -4.85 -10.83
CA GLN A 42 13.50 -5.23 -12.24
C GLN A 42 12.14 -5.82 -12.57
N LYS A 43 11.65 -6.71 -11.73
CA LYS A 43 10.34 -7.33 -11.97
C LYS A 43 9.22 -6.30 -11.89
N THR A 44 9.33 -5.39 -10.94
CA THR A 44 8.33 -4.34 -10.77
C THR A 44 8.28 -3.42 -11.99
N ALA A 45 9.45 -2.96 -12.41
CA ALA A 45 9.52 -2.05 -13.56
C ALA A 45 9.00 -2.74 -14.82
N ALA A 46 9.36 -4.00 -15.02
CA ALA A 46 8.89 -4.75 -16.17
C ALA A 46 7.37 -4.91 -16.15
N GLU A 47 6.83 -5.26 -15.00
CA GLU A 47 5.39 -5.46 -14.87
C GLU A 47 4.61 -4.17 -15.12
N LEU A 48 5.13 -3.05 -14.63
CA LEU A 48 4.49 -1.76 -14.80
C LEU A 48 4.79 -1.12 -16.15
N GLY A 49 5.73 -1.67 -16.90
CA GLY A 49 6.11 -1.11 -18.19
C GLY A 49 6.77 0.25 -18.06
N ILE A 50 7.56 0.45 -17.03
CA ILE A 50 8.24 1.72 -16.81
C ILE A 50 9.74 1.52 -16.65
N HIS A 51 10.46 2.62 -16.82
CA HIS A 51 11.90 2.64 -16.62
C HIS A 51 12.23 2.51 -15.14
N ARG A 52 13.37 1.91 -14.85
CA ARG A 52 13.82 1.76 -13.47
C ARG A 52 13.92 3.11 -12.76
N GLN A 53 14.39 4.13 -13.45
CA GLN A 53 14.50 5.46 -12.86
C GLN A 53 13.15 6.04 -12.50
N THR A 54 12.14 5.79 -13.34
CA THR A 54 10.77 6.21 -13.04
C THR A 54 10.27 5.51 -11.79
N LEU A 55 10.59 4.22 -11.67
CA LEU A 55 10.20 3.46 -10.49
C LEU A 55 10.83 4.05 -9.23
N TYR A 56 12.14 4.33 -9.27
CA TYR A 56 12.82 4.91 -8.11
C TYR A 56 12.21 6.26 -7.74
N TYR A 57 11.89 7.08 -8.75
CA TYR A 57 11.28 8.38 -8.48
C TYR A 57 9.93 8.21 -7.77
N ARG A 58 9.11 7.30 -8.26
CA ARG A 58 7.78 7.06 -7.67
C ARG A 58 7.90 6.50 -6.25
N LEU A 59 8.82 5.57 -6.04
CA LEU A 59 9.01 5.01 -4.70
C LEU A 59 9.47 6.08 -3.73
N GLY A 60 10.40 6.95 -4.14
CA GLY A 60 10.86 8.03 -3.29
C GLY A 60 9.76 9.01 -2.96
N LYS A 61 8.91 9.32 -3.95
CA LYS A 61 7.78 10.20 -3.71
C LYS A 61 6.80 9.57 -2.72
N ALA A 62 6.55 8.27 -2.87
CA ALA A 62 5.66 7.56 -1.94
C ALA A 62 6.22 7.57 -0.53
N GLU A 63 7.53 7.39 -0.38
CA GLU A 63 8.16 7.46 0.93
C GLU A 63 7.96 8.82 1.58
N ARG A 64 8.11 9.89 0.80
CA ARG A 64 7.92 11.24 1.33
C ARG A 64 6.47 11.47 1.76
N LEU A 65 5.53 10.98 0.97
CA LEU A 65 4.12 11.21 1.26
C LEU A 65 3.62 10.39 2.44
N THR A 66 4.15 9.18 2.63
CA THR A 66 3.72 8.32 3.71
C THR A 66 4.58 8.43 4.95
N HIS A 67 5.73 9.11 4.85
CA HIS A 67 6.72 9.18 5.93
C HIS A 67 7.18 7.78 6.35
N ARG A 68 7.29 6.89 5.39
CA ARG A 68 7.74 5.52 5.62
C ARG A 68 8.94 5.22 4.73
N ASP A 69 9.83 4.37 5.24
CA ASP A 69 11.05 3.95 4.54
C ASP A 69 10.81 2.57 3.95
N LEU A 70 10.71 2.49 2.63
CA LEU A 70 10.40 1.22 1.96
C LEU A 70 11.57 0.24 1.97
N SER A 71 12.73 0.63 2.51
CA SER A 71 13.83 -0.29 2.73
C SER A 71 13.80 -0.90 4.13
N ASP A 72 12.92 -0.40 5.00
CA ASP A 72 12.77 -0.93 6.36
C ASP A 72 11.64 -1.95 6.38
N GLY A 73 11.89 -3.12 6.95
CA GLY A 73 10.93 -4.22 6.93
C GLY A 73 9.59 -3.89 7.58
N ASP A 74 9.63 -3.21 8.71
CA ASP A 74 8.38 -2.87 9.40
C ASP A 74 7.60 -1.83 8.62
N ASP A 75 8.28 -0.83 8.05
CA ASP A 75 7.61 0.17 7.24
C ASP A 75 7.03 -0.45 5.96
N ARG A 76 7.77 -1.36 5.34
CA ARG A 76 7.25 -2.07 4.17
C ARG A 76 5.98 -2.83 4.50
N LEU A 77 5.98 -3.52 5.63
CA LEU A 77 4.81 -4.27 6.05
C LEU A 77 3.65 -3.32 6.33
N ALA A 78 3.92 -2.21 7.00
CA ALA A 78 2.87 -1.24 7.31
C ALA A 78 2.22 -0.69 6.05
N VAL A 79 3.03 -0.30 5.07
CA VAL A 79 2.51 0.25 3.81
C VAL A 79 1.77 -0.83 3.04
N HIS A 80 2.32 -2.04 2.99
CA HIS A 80 1.69 -3.14 2.25
C HIS A 80 0.32 -3.47 2.84
N LEU A 81 0.25 -3.58 4.17
CA LEU A 81 -1.02 -3.83 4.84
C LEU A 81 -2.00 -2.68 4.62
N GLY A 82 -1.49 -1.45 4.69
CA GLY A 82 -2.34 -0.28 4.47
C GLY A 82 -2.95 -0.27 3.08
N LEU A 83 -2.16 -0.59 2.07
CA LEU A 83 -2.65 -0.64 0.69
C LEU A 83 -3.69 -1.74 0.51
N LYS A 84 -3.44 -2.91 1.10
CA LYS A 84 -4.41 -4.00 1.00
C LYS A 84 -5.69 -3.66 1.75
N ALA A 85 -5.58 -3.06 2.93
CA ALA A 85 -6.74 -2.67 3.71
C ALA A 85 -7.56 -1.61 2.97
N ALA A 86 -6.88 -0.65 2.36
CA ALA A 86 -7.57 0.39 1.59
C ALA A 86 -8.32 -0.20 0.41
N ARG A 87 -7.72 -1.17 -0.26
CA ARG A 87 -8.38 -1.83 -1.38
C ARG A 87 -9.61 -2.60 -0.93
N LEU A 88 -9.52 -3.30 0.19
CA LEU A 88 -10.67 -4.02 0.73
C LEU A 88 -11.80 -3.08 1.09
N ARG A 89 -11.47 -1.94 1.69
CA ARG A 89 -12.49 -0.95 2.02
C ARG A 89 -13.17 -0.40 0.78
N THR A 90 -12.43 -0.21 -0.28
CA THR A 90 -12.98 0.30 -1.53
C THR A 90 -13.94 -0.70 -2.16
N HIS A 91 -13.70 -1.99 -1.94
CA HIS A 91 -14.54 -3.03 -2.53
C HIS A 91 -15.62 -3.54 -1.59
N GLU A 92 -15.65 -3.02 -0.38
CA GLU A 92 -16.70 -3.40 0.57
C GLU A 92 -18.03 -2.81 0.12
N PRO A 93 -19.12 -3.56 0.32
CA PRO A 93 -20.42 -2.97 0.06
C PRO A 93 -20.66 -1.85 1.08
N PRO A 94 -21.41 -0.83 0.70
CA PRO A 94 -21.74 0.24 1.63
C PRO A 94 -22.51 -0.29 2.83
N SER A 95 -22.33 0.36 3.97
CA SER A 95 -23.05 -0.03 5.17
C SER A 95 -24.52 0.33 5.05
N GLY A 96 -25.36 -0.43 5.71
CA GLY A 96 -26.77 -0.11 5.80
C GLY A 96 -27.60 -0.82 4.75
N PRO A 97 -28.89 -0.49 4.69
CA PRO A 97 -29.81 -1.23 3.81
C PRO A 97 -29.43 -1.21 2.36
N ALA A 98 -28.88 -0.10 1.89
CA ALA A 98 -28.46 0.01 0.50
C ALA A 98 -27.37 -0.98 0.17
N ALA A 99 -26.58 -1.35 1.16
CA ALA A 99 -25.47 -2.27 0.94
C ALA A 99 -25.94 -3.67 0.67
N THR A 100 -27.13 -4.00 1.12
CA THR A 100 -27.63 -5.36 0.98
C THR A 100 -28.38 -5.58 -0.31
N ARG A 101 -28.54 -4.52 -1.07
CA ARG A 101 -29.27 -4.64 -2.28
C ARG A 101 -28.41 -5.04 -3.39
N PRO A 102 -28.79 -5.94 -4.21
CA PRO A 102 -28.03 -6.29 -5.39
C PRO A 102 -27.94 -5.14 -6.34
#